data_003153610df8c9935dcbcd5239aa3bc2
#
_entry.id   003153610df8c9935dcbcd5239aa3bc2
#
_cell.length_a   1.000
_cell.length_b   1.000
_cell.length_c   1.000
_cell.angle_alpha   90.00
_cell.angle_beta   90.00
_cell.angle_gamma   90.00
#
_symmetry.space_group_name_H-M   'P 1'
#
loop_
_entity.id
_entity.type
_entity.pdbx_description
1 polymer ?
#
loop_
_entity_poly.entity_id
_entity_poly.type
_entity_poly.pdbx_seq_one_letter_code
_entity_poly.pdbx_strand_id
1 'polypeptide(L)'
;MIVPFLLGSKVDLDHAKNIAKVLDDYGVKYEIYVSSAHKVPEKTLEIIKKFNEKKETVVWVNMAGRSNALSGLVSANSHFPVLACPPFKDYADYLANIHSTLQMPGETPAITVVDPKNAAQAVVRILALTDKDLAKKVKNHIKVVQNSFEIKPVSL
;
A
#
# COMPACT_ATOMS: atom_id res chain seq x y z
N MET A 1 -1.72 12.22 -10.05
CA MET A 1 -1.76 11.27 -8.92
C MET A 1 -0.42 10.59 -8.74
N ILE A 2 -0.03 10.27 -7.52
CA ILE A 2 1.24 9.63 -7.18
C ILE A 2 1.09 8.74 -5.94
N VAL A 3 1.87 7.66 -5.88
CA VAL A 3 1.90 6.70 -4.77
C VAL A 3 3.29 6.72 -4.13
N PRO A 4 3.50 7.44 -3.03
CA PRO A 4 4.73 7.31 -2.26
C PRO A 4 4.72 6.02 -1.44
N PHE A 5 5.82 5.28 -1.54
CA PHE A 5 6.10 4.13 -0.70
C PHE A 5 7.05 4.56 0.41
N LEU A 6 6.73 4.19 1.65
CA LEU A 6 7.66 4.26 2.77
C LEU A 6 7.97 2.85 3.28
N LEU A 7 9.24 2.48 3.22
CA LEU A 7 9.74 1.19 3.66
C LEU A 7 10.52 1.37 4.95
N GLY A 8 10.20 0.61 5.99
CA GLY A 8 10.93 0.64 7.26
C GLY A 8 12.37 0.12 7.14
N SER A 9 12.65 -0.67 6.10
CA SER A 9 13.95 -1.28 5.84
C SER A 9 14.17 -1.54 4.35
N LYS A 10 15.44 -1.64 3.94
CA LYS A 10 15.82 -2.07 2.58
C LYS A 10 15.38 -3.51 2.24
N VAL A 11 15.23 -4.36 3.25
CA VAL A 11 14.76 -5.75 3.04
C VAL A 11 13.33 -5.82 2.52
N ASP A 12 12.54 -4.75 2.66
CA ASP A 12 11.17 -4.67 2.21
C ASP A 12 11.04 -4.32 0.71
N LEU A 13 12.18 -4.05 0.02
CA LEU A 13 12.18 -3.62 -1.40
C LEU A 13 11.54 -4.64 -2.34
N ASP A 14 11.78 -5.94 -2.14
CA ASP A 14 11.22 -6.95 -3.04
C ASP A 14 9.70 -7.07 -2.85
N HIS A 15 9.21 -6.85 -1.63
CA HIS A 15 7.77 -6.75 -1.38
C HIS A 15 7.16 -5.52 -2.07
N ALA A 16 7.85 -4.38 -2.03
CA ALA A 16 7.45 -3.15 -2.71
C ALA A 16 7.39 -3.32 -4.24
N LYS A 17 8.36 -4.03 -4.85
CA LYS A 17 8.39 -4.30 -6.29
C LYS A 17 7.15 -5.06 -6.77
N ASN A 18 6.58 -5.96 -5.94
CA ASN A 18 5.37 -6.69 -6.29
C ASN A 18 4.14 -5.75 -6.41
N ILE A 19 4.07 -4.71 -5.58
CA ILE A 19 3.04 -3.67 -5.69
C ILE A 19 3.33 -2.77 -6.89
N ALA A 20 4.58 -2.30 -7.01
CA ALA A 20 5.01 -1.39 -8.07
C ALA A 20 4.70 -1.94 -9.47
N LYS A 21 4.96 -3.24 -9.70
CA LYS A 21 4.63 -3.92 -10.96
C LYS A 21 3.16 -3.77 -11.34
N VAL A 22 2.25 -3.92 -10.39
CA VAL A 22 0.82 -3.74 -10.66
C VAL A 22 0.51 -2.28 -10.95
N LEU A 23 1.12 -1.33 -10.24
CA LEU A 23 0.94 0.10 -10.51
C LEU A 23 1.43 0.47 -11.91
N ASP A 24 2.54 -0.12 -12.38
CA ASP A 24 3.06 0.05 -13.73
C ASP A 24 2.05 -0.41 -14.79
N ASP A 25 1.38 -1.57 -14.59
CA ASP A 25 0.34 -2.10 -15.48
C ASP A 25 -0.85 -1.10 -15.63
N TYR A 26 -1.14 -0.32 -14.58
CA TYR A 26 -2.17 0.72 -14.61
C TYR A 26 -1.65 2.09 -15.07
N GLY A 27 -0.33 2.27 -15.19
CA GLY A 27 0.31 3.55 -15.51
C GLY A 27 0.26 4.55 -14.35
N VAL A 28 0.25 4.08 -13.11
CA VAL A 28 0.24 4.89 -11.90
C VAL A 28 1.67 5.19 -11.45
N LYS A 29 1.99 6.48 -11.28
CA LYS A 29 3.32 6.93 -10.83
C LYS A 29 3.54 6.62 -9.35
N TYR A 30 4.77 6.28 -8.99
CA TYR A 30 5.18 6.05 -7.61
C TYR A 30 6.60 6.53 -7.34
N GLU A 31 6.92 6.75 -6.08
CA GLU A 31 8.28 7.01 -5.57
C GLU A 31 8.53 6.11 -4.36
N ILE A 32 9.71 5.51 -4.23
CA ILE A 32 10.04 4.58 -3.15
C ILE A 32 11.11 5.18 -2.25
N TYR A 33 10.81 5.28 -0.96
CA TYR A 33 11.71 5.77 0.09
C TYR A 33 11.94 4.71 1.14
N VAL A 34 13.18 4.57 1.60
CA VAL A 34 13.52 3.76 2.76
C VAL A 34 13.76 4.70 3.94
N SER A 35 12.84 4.72 4.89
CA SER A 35 12.91 5.60 6.06
C SER A 35 12.23 4.94 7.26
N SER A 36 12.99 4.71 8.32
CA SER A 36 12.46 4.08 9.52
C SER A 36 11.90 5.11 10.49
N ALA A 37 10.62 4.98 10.84
CA ALA A 37 9.97 5.81 11.84
C ALA A 37 10.64 5.76 13.22
N HIS A 38 11.29 4.64 13.56
CA HIS A 38 11.99 4.49 14.83
C HIS A 38 13.42 5.08 14.83
N LYS A 39 14.13 4.98 13.69
CA LYS A 39 15.57 5.31 13.63
C LYS A 39 15.82 6.72 13.11
N VAL A 40 14.97 7.21 12.22
CA VAL A 40 15.13 8.52 11.55
C VAL A 40 13.76 9.21 11.40
N PRO A 41 13.01 9.42 12.51
CA PRO A 41 11.65 9.96 12.46
C PRO A 41 11.58 11.34 11.78
N GLU A 42 12.54 12.21 12.02
CA GLU A 42 12.59 13.55 11.41
C GLU A 42 12.63 13.48 9.89
N LYS A 43 13.51 12.63 9.33
CA LYS A 43 13.58 12.42 7.87
C LYS A 43 12.28 11.84 7.29
N THR A 44 11.62 10.97 8.06
CA THR A 44 10.31 10.42 7.67
C THR A 44 9.26 11.54 7.61
N LEU A 45 9.24 12.43 8.60
CA LEU A 45 8.34 13.58 8.63
C LEU A 45 8.61 14.58 7.50
N GLU A 46 9.87 14.81 7.12
CA GLU A 46 10.24 15.64 5.96
C GLU A 46 9.64 15.07 4.66
N ILE A 47 9.72 13.75 4.46
CA ILE A 47 9.10 13.09 3.30
C ILE A 47 7.58 13.27 3.32
N ILE A 48 6.93 13.06 4.48
CA ILE A 48 5.48 13.23 4.61
C ILE A 48 5.07 14.66 4.27
N LYS A 49 5.78 15.65 4.79
CA LYS A 49 5.53 17.07 4.52
C LYS A 49 5.63 17.37 3.02
N LYS A 50 6.68 16.90 2.33
CA LYS A 50 6.86 17.05 0.88
C LYS A 50 5.62 16.59 0.10
N PHE A 51 5.01 15.46 0.50
CA PHE A 51 3.83 14.93 -0.19
C PHE A 51 2.54 15.63 0.22
N ASN A 52 2.42 16.12 1.45
CA ASN A 52 1.26 16.90 1.88
C ASN A 52 1.12 18.24 1.12
N GLU A 53 2.21 18.77 0.58
CA GLU A 53 2.22 19.98 -0.25
C GLU A 53 1.82 19.72 -1.72
N LYS A 54 1.65 18.46 -2.13
CA LYS A 54 1.24 18.10 -3.49
C LYS A 54 -0.21 18.50 -3.75
N LYS A 55 -0.46 19.05 -4.94
CA LYS A 55 -1.83 19.35 -5.41
C LYS A 55 -2.53 18.18 -6.08
N GLU A 56 -1.80 17.11 -6.33
CA GLU A 56 -2.32 15.89 -6.94
C GLU A 56 -2.79 14.88 -5.89
N THR A 57 -3.65 13.94 -6.30
CA THR A 57 -4.11 12.87 -5.41
C THR A 57 -2.93 11.98 -5.01
N VAL A 58 -2.76 11.77 -3.71
CA VAL A 58 -1.72 10.92 -3.11
C VAL A 58 -2.39 9.77 -2.37
N VAL A 59 -1.82 8.57 -2.47
CA VAL A 59 -2.16 7.42 -1.62
C VAL A 59 -0.86 6.80 -1.13
N TRP A 60 -0.65 6.80 0.18
CA TRP A 60 0.53 6.24 0.79
C TRP A 60 0.49 4.71 0.82
N VAL A 61 1.65 4.09 0.55
CA VAL A 61 1.86 2.65 0.78
C VAL A 61 3.04 2.48 1.73
N ASN A 62 2.76 1.96 2.92
CA ASN A 62 3.75 1.80 3.97
C ASN A 62 4.02 0.32 4.25
N MET A 63 5.30 -0.03 4.42
CA MET A 63 5.76 -1.38 4.69
C MET A 63 6.64 -1.41 5.94
N ALA A 64 6.15 -2.10 6.96
CA ALA A 64 6.88 -2.39 8.19
C ALA A 64 6.40 -3.73 8.73
N GLY A 65 7.25 -4.76 8.68
CA GLY A 65 6.89 -6.15 8.99
C GLY A 65 6.95 -6.53 10.46
N ARG A 66 7.38 -5.61 11.35
CA ARG A 66 7.46 -5.85 12.79
C ARG A 66 6.63 -4.82 13.55
N SER A 67 7.24 -4.02 14.43
CA SER A 67 6.55 -2.89 15.07
C SER A 67 6.25 -1.81 14.03
N ASN A 68 4.99 -1.65 13.66
CA ASN A 68 4.56 -0.75 12.59
C ASN A 68 4.26 0.68 13.10
N ALA A 69 5.27 1.35 13.66
CA ALA A 69 5.15 2.77 13.93
C ALA A 69 5.05 3.61 12.65
N LEU A 70 5.53 3.08 11.51
CA LEU A 70 5.62 3.82 10.26
C LEU A 70 4.24 4.24 9.73
N SER A 71 3.30 3.29 9.66
CA SER A 71 1.95 3.59 9.16
C SER A 71 1.20 4.53 10.09
N GLY A 72 1.35 4.40 11.40
CA GLY A 72 0.78 5.32 12.38
C GLY A 72 1.37 6.72 12.26
N LEU A 73 2.70 6.84 12.11
CA LEU A 73 3.38 8.13 11.93
C LEU A 73 2.88 8.85 10.66
N VAL A 74 2.76 8.13 9.54
CA VAL A 74 2.26 8.71 8.29
C VAL A 74 0.81 9.13 8.44
N SER A 75 -0.03 8.28 9.01
CA SER A 75 -1.46 8.57 9.18
C SER A 75 -1.72 9.75 10.13
N ALA A 76 -0.92 9.88 11.18
CA ALA A 76 -1.03 11.02 12.11
C ALA A 76 -0.56 12.35 11.51
N ASN A 77 0.22 12.34 10.42
CA ASN A 77 0.87 13.51 9.85
C ASN A 77 0.52 13.76 8.37
N SER A 78 -0.38 12.97 7.78
CA SER A 78 -0.84 13.16 6.40
C SER A 78 -2.36 13.14 6.32
N HIS A 79 -2.93 14.02 5.52
CA HIS A 79 -4.37 14.04 5.24
C HIS A 79 -4.75 13.10 4.08
N PHE A 80 -3.79 12.44 3.46
CA PHE A 80 -4.03 11.48 2.39
C PHE A 80 -4.23 10.05 2.92
N PRO A 81 -4.96 9.19 2.19
CA PRO A 81 -5.15 7.80 2.59
C PRO A 81 -3.82 7.06 2.78
N VAL A 82 -3.75 6.27 3.85
CA VAL A 82 -2.59 5.46 4.20
C VAL A 82 -2.95 3.98 4.12
N LEU A 83 -2.21 3.24 3.29
CA LEU A 83 -2.32 1.80 3.18
C LEU A 83 -1.07 1.14 3.76
N ALA A 84 -1.27 0.25 4.72
CA ALA A 84 -0.23 -0.60 5.29
C ALA A 84 -0.22 -1.96 4.59
N CYS A 85 0.92 -2.33 4.01
CA CYS A 85 1.15 -3.65 3.42
C CYS A 85 2.38 -4.29 4.05
N PRO A 86 2.27 -4.81 5.29
CA PRO A 86 3.42 -5.34 6.01
C PRO A 86 3.93 -6.62 5.37
N PRO A 87 5.25 -6.74 5.09
CA PRO A 87 5.84 -7.98 4.64
C PRO A 87 6.01 -8.95 5.80
N PHE A 88 5.68 -10.23 5.58
CA PHE A 88 5.91 -11.31 6.51
C PHE A 88 6.70 -12.42 5.83
N LYS A 89 7.61 -13.02 6.57
CA LYS A 89 8.50 -14.06 6.08
C LYS A 89 7.77 -15.40 5.93
N ASP A 90 6.91 -15.70 6.90
CA ASP A 90 6.12 -16.91 6.99
C ASP A 90 4.89 -16.69 7.88
N TYR A 91 4.08 -17.73 8.11
CA TYR A 91 2.87 -17.66 8.92
C TYR A 91 3.14 -17.39 10.40
N ALA A 92 4.24 -17.88 10.94
CA ALA A 92 4.61 -17.61 12.34
C ALA A 92 5.01 -16.14 12.53
N ASP A 93 5.77 -15.58 11.59
CA ASP A 93 6.12 -14.15 11.55
C ASP A 93 4.88 -13.27 11.39
N TYR A 94 3.91 -13.70 10.55
CA TYR A 94 2.62 -13.03 10.42
C TYR A 94 1.87 -12.99 11.75
N LEU A 95 1.66 -14.13 12.41
CA LEU A 95 0.95 -14.18 13.70
C LEU A 95 1.62 -13.35 14.79
N ALA A 96 2.95 -13.34 14.83
CA ALA A 96 3.69 -12.58 15.82
C ALA A 96 3.62 -11.06 15.63
N ASN A 97 3.54 -10.59 14.39
CA ASN A 97 3.79 -9.18 14.07
C ASN A 97 2.58 -8.41 13.51
N ILE A 98 1.53 -9.09 12.99
CA ILE A 98 0.37 -8.42 12.37
C ILE A 98 -0.36 -7.48 13.33
N HIS A 99 -0.41 -7.82 14.61
CA HIS A 99 -1.12 -7.05 15.62
C HIS A 99 -0.62 -5.60 15.74
N SER A 100 0.69 -5.37 15.53
CA SER A 100 1.23 -4.00 15.57
C SER A 100 0.73 -3.12 14.43
N THR A 101 0.27 -3.71 13.33
CA THR A 101 -0.35 -3.00 12.21
C THR A 101 -1.86 -2.81 12.43
N LEU A 102 -2.53 -3.78 13.06
CA LEU A 102 -3.98 -3.75 13.28
C LEU A 102 -4.38 -2.87 14.48
N GLN A 103 -3.48 -2.69 15.45
CA GLN A 103 -3.74 -1.94 16.69
C GLN A 103 -3.26 -0.48 16.59
N MET A 104 -3.67 0.22 15.54
CA MET A 104 -3.35 1.65 15.43
C MET A 104 -4.10 2.45 16.50
N PRO A 105 -3.46 3.50 17.07
CA PRO A 105 -4.14 4.42 17.97
C PRO A 105 -5.35 5.08 17.32
N GLY A 106 -6.29 5.57 18.13
CA GLY A 106 -7.41 6.38 17.63
C GLY A 106 -6.91 7.56 16.80
N GLU A 107 -7.70 8.00 15.81
CA GLU A 107 -7.38 9.10 14.90
C GLU A 107 -6.15 8.88 13.98
N THR A 108 -5.64 7.64 13.89
CA THR A 108 -4.53 7.28 13.00
C THR A 108 -4.91 6.11 12.06
N PRO A 109 -5.89 6.29 11.16
CA PRO A 109 -6.40 5.22 10.32
C PRO A 109 -5.35 4.74 9.32
N ALA A 110 -5.10 3.42 9.29
CA ALA A 110 -4.29 2.77 8.27
C ALA A 110 -5.03 1.56 7.69
N ILE A 111 -5.32 1.59 6.39
CA ILE A 111 -5.98 0.49 5.68
C ILE A 111 -4.98 -0.66 5.56
N THR A 112 -5.23 -1.79 6.20
CA THR A 112 -4.32 -2.92 6.18
C THR A 112 -4.69 -3.93 5.10
N VAL A 113 -3.76 -4.17 4.16
CA VAL A 113 -3.87 -5.19 3.12
C VAL A 113 -2.55 -5.96 3.03
N VAL A 114 -2.55 -7.23 3.39
CA VAL A 114 -1.32 -8.02 3.53
C VAL A 114 -0.78 -8.51 2.18
N ASP A 115 -1.65 -8.93 1.27
CA ASP A 115 -1.24 -9.38 -0.06
C ASP A 115 -0.82 -8.18 -0.95
N PRO A 116 0.40 -8.20 -1.54
CA PRO A 116 0.90 -7.07 -2.34
C PRO A 116 0.06 -6.74 -3.57
N LYS A 117 -0.48 -7.75 -4.26
CA LYS A 117 -1.32 -7.53 -5.45
C LYS A 117 -2.66 -6.89 -5.05
N ASN A 118 -3.26 -7.36 -3.96
CA ASN A 118 -4.48 -6.77 -3.43
C ASN A 118 -4.23 -5.37 -2.88
N ALA A 119 -3.08 -5.10 -2.27
CA ALA A 119 -2.67 -3.77 -1.84
C ALA A 119 -2.60 -2.80 -3.02
N ALA A 120 -1.94 -3.21 -4.12
CA ALA A 120 -1.90 -2.41 -5.35
C ALA A 120 -3.30 -2.17 -5.92
N GLN A 121 -4.15 -3.20 -5.98
CA GLN A 121 -5.54 -3.08 -6.45
C GLN A 121 -6.38 -2.14 -5.56
N ALA A 122 -6.16 -2.13 -4.25
CA ALA A 122 -6.82 -1.21 -3.33
C ALA A 122 -6.39 0.24 -3.61
N VAL A 123 -5.08 0.49 -3.75
CA VAL A 123 -4.52 1.80 -4.12
C VAL A 123 -5.11 2.30 -5.43
N VAL A 124 -5.08 1.47 -6.48
CA VAL A 124 -5.61 1.83 -7.81
C VAL A 124 -7.10 2.17 -7.73
N ARG A 125 -7.90 1.44 -6.94
CA ARG A 125 -9.32 1.72 -6.76
C ARG A 125 -9.58 3.02 -6.01
N ILE A 126 -8.77 3.36 -5.00
CA ILE A 126 -8.85 4.66 -4.31
C ILE A 126 -8.57 5.80 -5.30
N LEU A 127 -7.49 5.69 -6.08
CA LEU A 127 -7.13 6.69 -7.09
C LEU A 127 -8.21 6.82 -8.19
N ALA A 128 -8.84 5.71 -8.57
CA ALA A 128 -9.90 5.66 -9.56
C ALA A 128 -11.19 6.41 -9.15
N LEU A 129 -11.35 6.77 -7.88
CA LEU A 129 -12.46 7.62 -7.42
C LEU A 129 -12.41 9.01 -8.03
N THR A 130 -11.22 9.49 -8.37
CA THR A 130 -10.98 10.83 -8.95
C THR A 130 -10.49 10.80 -10.40
N ASP A 131 -10.30 9.61 -10.99
CA ASP A 131 -9.79 9.43 -12.35
C ASP A 131 -10.67 8.44 -13.14
N LYS A 132 -11.40 8.98 -14.14
CA LYS A 132 -12.34 8.20 -14.96
C LYS A 132 -11.66 7.16 -15.85
N ASP A 133 -10.46 7.44 -16.35
CA ASP A 133 -9.73 6.50 -17.21
C ASP A 133 -9.17 5.35 -16.38
N LEU A 134 -8.66 5.63 -15.20
CA LEU A 134 -8.24 4.61 -14.24
C LEU A 134 -9.44 3.75 -13.79
N ALA A 135 -10.60 4.36 -13.53
CA ALA A 135 -11.83 3.65 -13.18
C ALA A 135 -12.26 2.69 -14.30
N LYS A 136 -12.11 3.09 -15.57
CA LYS A 136 -12.39 2.22 -16.74
C LYS A 136 -11.41 1.03 -16.79
N LYS A 137 -10.11 1.27 -16.54
CA LYS A 137 -9.11 0.19 -16.48
C LYS A 137 -9.44 -0.81 -15.36
N VAL A 138 -9.83 -0.33 -14.17
CA VAL A 138 -10.26 -1.18 -13.04
C VAL A 138 -11.47 -2.05 -13.43
N LYS A 139 -12.51 -1.47 -14.04
CA LYS A 139 -13.70 -2.21 -14.50
C LYS A 139 -13.32 -3.29 -15.52
N ASN A 140 -12.43 -2.97 -16.46
CA ASN A 140 -11.97 -3.93 -17.46
C ASN A 140 -11.18 -5.08 -16.82
N HIS A 141 -10.29 -4.77 -15.87
CA HIS A 141 -9.54 -5.80 -15.14
C HIS A 141 -10.47 -6.77 -14.40
N ILE A 142 -11.50 -6.25 -13.72
CA ILE A 142 -12.50 -7.08 -13.03
C ILE A 142 -13.18 -8.04 -14.01
N LYS A 143 -13.58 -7.56 -15.21
CA LYS A 143 -14.18 -8.41 -16.24
C LYS A 143 -13.21 -9.50 -16.74
N VAL A 144 -11.94 -9.16 -16.94
CA VAL A 144 -10.91 -10.14 -17.33
C VAL A 144 -10.78 -11.23 -16.28
N VAL A 145 -10.72 -10.86 -15.00
CA VAL A 145 -10.65 -11.82 -13.91
C VAL A 145 -11.91 -12.70 -13.87
N GLN A 146 -13.10 -12.11 -13.95
CA GLN A 146 -14.37 -12.86 -13.98
C GLN A 146 -14.44 -13.85 -15.14
N ASN A 147 -14.01 -13.42 -16.33
CA ASN A 147 -14.03 -14.26 -17.53
C ASN A 147 -12.97 -15.37 -17.53
N SER A 148 -11.97 -15.31 -16.65
CA SER A 148 -10.98 -16.37 -16.49
C SER A 148 -11.51 -17.60 -15.72
N PHE A 149 -12.65 -17.46 -15.04
CA PHE A 149 -13.32 -18.57 -14.35
C PHE A 149 -14.29 -19.28 -15.28
N GLU A 150 -13.96 -20.51 -15.66
CA GLU A 150 -14.89 -21.39 -16.38
C GLU A 150 -15.78 -22.13 -15.38
N ILE A 151 -17.10 -21.95 -15.53
CA ILE A 151 -18.08 -22.72 -14.73
C ILE A 151 -18.30 -24.07 -15.45
N LYS A 152 -17.41 -25.02 -15.21
CA LYS A 152 -17.51 -26.39 -15.71
C LYS A 152 -17.54 -27.37 -14.53
N PRO A 153 -18.30 -28.50 -14.64
CA PRO A 153 -18.16 -29.59 -13.68
C PRO A 153 -16.70 -30.07 -13.63
N VAL A 154 -16.16 -30.20 -12.45
CA VAL A 154 -14.84 -30.83 -12.25
C VAL A 154 -15.06 -32.32 -12.08
N SER A 155 -14.52 -33.15 -12.98
CA SER A 155 -14.42 -34.59 -12.77
C SER A 155 -13.30 -34.88 -11.78
N LEU A 156 -13.59 -35.63 -10.72
CA LEU A 156 -12.66 -36.12 -9.73
C LEU A 156 -11.81 -37.25 -10.31
#